data_0625a31dc20d6edd8ae187e18971c6df
#
_entry.id   0625a31dc20d6edd8ae187e18971c6df
#
_cell.length_a   1.000
_cell.length_b   1.000
_cell.length_c   1.000
_cell.angle_alpha   90.00
_cell.angle_beta   90.00
_cell.angle_gamma   90.00
#
_symmetry.space_group_name_H-M   'P 1'
#
loop_
_entity.id
_entity.type
_entity.pdbx_description
1 polymer ?
#
loop_
_entity_poly.entity_id
_entity_poly.type
_entity_poly.pdbx_seq_one_letter_code
_entity_poly.pdbx_strand_id
1 'polypeptide(L)'
;MRMLRLTTIALLAGAAAGCVPRSDPAPPQPEPRPKAAPVSRPLPVPPPPASWQDVPLTQGGWYYRGQPGGSQALFGPSNSEASFIVRCDLARRQVTLARGGGSPGPLTIRTTFGARSFAATAQSEPLPYLSAPVAASDRFLDSMVFSRGRFTVETPGQPMLVVPAWAEPARVIEDCRG
;
A
#
# COMPACT_ATOMS: atom_id res chain seq x y z
N MET A 1 35.54 48.56 40.92
CA MET A 1 36.82 49.24 41.22
C MET A 1 37.58 49.48 39.91
N ARG A 2 37.90 50.75 39.67
CA ARG A 2 38.93 51.35 38.80
C ARG A 2 38.64 51.25 37.27
N MET A 3 38.20 52.31 36.70
CA MET A 3 38.89 53.51 36.14
C MET A 3 39.30 53.28 34.70
N LEU A 4 38.57 53.88 33.71
CA LEU A 4 38.78 55.27 33.22
C LEU A 4 40.14 55.47 32.57
N ARG A 5 40.25 55.65 31.29
CA ARG A 5 41.03 56.70 30.63
C ARG A 5 40.57 56.99 29.22
N LEU A 6 40.02 58.16 29.05
CA LEU A 6 39.93 58.95 27.85
C LEU A 6 41.29 59.20 27.26
N THR A 7 41.46 59.22 25.97
CA THR A 7 42.35 60.12 25.27
C THR A 7 41.72 60.49 23.91
N THR A 8 41.34 61.76 23.92
CA THR A 8 40.99 62.57 22.74
C THR A 8 42.26 62.95 22.00
N ILE A 9 42.29 62.83 20.67
CA ILE A 9 43.14 63.59 19.78
C ILE A 9 42.36 64.06 18.57
N ALA A 10 42.41 65.34 18.36
CA ALA A 10 41.66 66.10 17.35
C ALA A 10 42.49 66.35 16.09
N LEU A 11 41.77 66.71 15.06
CA LEU A 11 42.08 67.52 13.87
C LEU A 11 43.13 66.97 12.87
N LEU A 12 42.74 66.81 11.60
CA LEU A 12 43.10 67.80 10.57
C LEU A 12 42.22 67.62 9.31
N ALA A 13 41.68 68.73 8.87
CA ALA A 13 40.90 68.86 7.67
C ALA A 13 41.73 68.83 6.40
N GLY A 14 41.34 68.13 5.38
CA GLY A 14 41.91 68.19 4.05
C GLY A 14 40.77 68.11 3.00
N ALA A 15 40.31 69.25 2.53
CA ALA A 15 39.41 69.36 1.43
C ALA A 15 40.14 69.14 0.13
N ALA A 16 39.94 68.00 -0.53
CA ALA A 16 40.27 67.76 -1.95
C ALA A 16 38.98 67.78 -2.76
N ALA A 17 38.74 68.89 -3.44
CA ALA A 17 37.68 68.98 -4.47
C ALA A 17 38.10 68.16 -5.69
N GLY A 18 37.71 66.87 -5.78
CA GLY A 18 37.81 66.06 -6.96
C GLY A 18 36.60 66.26 -7.84
N CYS A 19 36.77 66.85 -9.04
CA CYS A 19 35.75 66.83 -10.09
C CYS A 19 35.54 65.40 -10.54
N VAL A 20 34.45 64.79 -10.11
CA VAL A 20 33.98 63.49 -10.66
C VAL A 20 33.20 63.77 -11.93
N PRO A 21 33.63 63.27 -13.12
CA PRO A 21 32.82 63.34 -14.30
C PRO A 21 31.53 62.55 -14.08
N ARG A 22 30.39 63.16 -14.45
CA ARG A 22 29.07 62.52 -14.40
C ARG A 22 29.07 61.37 -15.42
N SER A 23 29.04 60.15 -14.93
CA SER A 23 28.84 58.99 -15.78
C SER A 23 27.39 59.01 -16.27
N ASP A 24 27.19 58.95 -17.57
CA ASP A 24 25.90 58.75 -18.15
C ASP A 24 25.30 57.43 -17.63
N PRO A 25 23.98 57.37 -17.32
CA PRO A 25 23.34 56.14 -16.92
C PRO A 25 23.47 55.11 -18.02
N ALA A 26 24.03 53.96 -17.72
CA ALA A 26 24.11 52.84 -18.63
C ALA A 26 22.69 52.42 -19.08
N PRO A 27 22.50 52.09 -20.33
CA PRO A 27 21.19 51.61 -20.84
C PRO A 27 20.74 50.38 -20.00
N PRO A 28 19.43 50.27 -19.72
CA PRO A 28 18.92 49.15 -18.93
C PRO A 28 19.29 47.83 -19.58
N GLN A 29 19.96 46.97 -18.83
CA GLN A 29 20.26 45.61 -19.25
C GLN A 29 18.93 44.86 -19.41
N PRO A 30 18.75 44.11 -20.52
CA PRO A 30 17.57 43.25 -20.67
C PRO A 30 17.47 42.29 -19.50
N GLU A 31 16.34 42.25 -18.79
CA GLU A 31 16.09 41.29 -17.74
C GLU A 31 16.26 39.86 -18.29
N PRO A 32 16.95 38.97 -17.58
CA PRO A 32 17.08 37.58 -17.99
C PRO A 32 15.67 36.95 -18.09
N ARG A 33 15.26 36.57 -19.29
CA ARG A 33 14.01 35.82 -19.46
C ARG A 33 14.07 34.56 -18.58
N PRO A 34 13.02 34.32 -17.76
CA PRO A 34 12.96 33.10 -17.00
C PRO A 34 13.13 31.89 -17.92
N LYS A 35 14.15 31.06 -17.67
CA LYS A 35 14.28 29.78 -18.34
C LYS A 35 13.02 28.99 -18.06
N ALA A 36 12.28 28.63 -19.12
CA ALA A 36 11.11 27.75 -18.99
C ALA A 36 11.53 26.50 -18.23
N ALA A 37 10.79 26.20 -17.15
CA ALA A 37 11.01 24.97 -16.40
C ALA A 37 10.85 23.76 -17.33
N PRO A 38 11.65 22.69 -17.16
CA PRO A 38 11.49 21.48 -17.95
C PRO A 38 10.07 20.96 -17.80
N VAL A 39 9.33 20.89 -18.90
CA VAL A 39 8.02 20.25 -18.91
C VAL A 39 8.25 18.77 -18.65
N SER A 40 7.87 18.31 -17.45
CA SER A 40 7.89 16.89 -17.09
C SER A 40 6.97 16.16 -18.07
N ARG A 41 7.57 15.40 -18.99
CA ARG A 41 6.81 14.54 -19.91
C ARG A 41 6.12 13.48 -19.05
N PRO A 42 4.76 13.30 -19.12
CA PRO A 42 4.09 12.22 -18.42
C PRO A 42 4.73 10.88 -18.78
N LEU A 43 5.00 10.06 -17.75
CA LEU A 43 5.47 8.69 -17.99
C LEU A 43 4.38 7.92 -18.72
N PRO A 44 4.72 7.06 -19.69
CA PRO A 44 3.75 6.21 -20.37
C PRO A 44 2.99 5.37 -19.33
N VAL A 45 1.66 5.41 -19.36
CA VAL A 45 0.82 4.51 -18.56
C VAL A 45 1.00 3.11 -19.13
N PRO A 46 1.39 2.10 -18.31
CA PRO A 46 1.50 0.73 -18.77
C PRO A 46 0.16 0.25 -19.35
N PRO A 47 0.16 -0.57 -20.41
CA PRO A 47 -1.05 -1.17 -20.93
C PRO A 47 -1.71 -2.01 -19.83
N PRO A 48 -3.07 -2.13 -19.81
CA PRO A 48 -3.76 -3.01 -18.87
C PRO A 48 -3.22 -4.43 -18.97
N PRO A 49 -3.14 -5.18 -17.86
CA PRO A 49 -2.68 -6.57 -17.87
C PRO A 49 -3.56 -7.43 -18.80
N ALA A 50 -2.95 -8.23 -19.65
CA ALA A 50 -3.65 -9.13 -20.54
C ALA A 50 -4.33 -10.29 -19.79
N SER A 51 -3.85 -10.61 -18.57
CA SER A 51 -4.35 -11.69 -17.71
C SER A 51 -4.35 -11.25 -16.24
N TRP A 52 -5.25 -11.82 -15.43
CA TRP A 52 -5.23 -11.63 -13.98
C TRP A 52 -3.90 -12.06 -13.34
N GLN A 53 -3.19 -12.99 -13.99
CA GLN A 53 -1.89 -13.48 -13.56
C GLN A 53 -0.78 -12.42 -13.69
N ASP A 54 -0.97 -11.45 -14.58
CA ASP A 54 -0.02 -10.36 -14.82
C ASP A 54 -0.29 -9.15 -13.90
N VAL A 55 -1.42 -9.15 -13.19
CA VAL A 55 -1.74 -8.09 -12.22
C VAL A 55 -0.74 -8.19 -11.05
N PRO A 56 -0.13 -7.08 -10.61
CA PRO A 56 0.76 -7.07 -9.46
C PRO A 56 0.10 -7.65 -8.21
N LEU A 57 0.90 -8.30 -7.36
CA LEU A 57 0.42 -8.75 -6.05
C LEU A 57 -0.09 -7.57 -5.22
N THR A 58 -1.20 -7.76 -4.53
CA THR A 58 -1.67 -6.82 -3.53
C THR A 58 -0.62 -6.69 -2.42
N GLN A 59 -0.35 -5.47 -1.98
CA GLN A 59 0.58 -5.23 -0.87
C GLN A 59 0.12 -5.93 0.40
N GLY A 60 1.04 -6.63 1.05
CA GLY A 60 0.80 -7.36 2.28
C GLY A 60 1.57 -8.67 2.36
N GLY A 61 1.39 -9.34 3.46
CA GLY A 61 1.96 -10.66 3.72
C GLY A 61 0.95 -11.52 4.47
N TRP A 62 1.27 -12.82 4.58
CA TRP A 62 0.50 -13.73 5.37
C TRP A 62 1.04 -13.82 6.80
N TYR A 63 0.11 -13.99 7.76
CA TYR A 63 0.40 -14.20 9.18
C TYR A 63 -0.44 -15.37 9.68
N TYR A 64 0.22 -16.47 10.05
CA TYR A 64 -0.45 -17.60 10.68
C TYR A 64 -0.60 -17.40 12.18
N ARG A 65 -1.76 -17.79 12.72
CA ARG A 65 -2.03 -17.81 14.17
C ARG A 65 -2.82 -19.06 14.53
N GLY A 66 -2.28 -19.87 15.45
CA GLY A 66 -3.05 -20.88 16.15
C GLY A 66 -3.92 -20.22 17.23
N GLN A 67 -5.11 -20.77 17.48
CA GLN A 67 -6.03 -20.28 18.49
C GLN A 67 -6.84 -21.46 19.08
N PRO A 68 -7.44 -21.33 20.28
CA PRO A 68 -8.33 -22.35 20.80
C PRO A 68 -9.45 -22.66 19.78
N GLY A 69 -9.62 -23.94 19.43
CA GLY A 69 -10.64 -24.37 18.48
C GLY A 69 -10.26 -24.29 17.01
N GLY A 70 -8.99 -23.94 16.66
CA GLY A 70 -8.52 -23.96 15.27
C GLY A 70 -7.33 -23.08 15.00
N SER A 71 -7.25 -22.55 13.78
CA SER A 71 -6.18 -21.66 13.34
C SER A 71 -6.69 -20.67 12.32
N GLN A 72 -5.87 -19.68 12.01
CA GLN A 72 -6.17 -18.71 10.96
C GLN A 72 -4.91 -18.18 10.27
N ALA A 73 -5.05 -17.89 8.99
CA ALA A 73 -4.08 -17.15 8.19
C ALA A 73 -4.71 -15.81 7.78
N LEU A 74 -3.99 -14.73 8.02
CA LEU A 74 -4.42 -13.36 7.81
C LEU A 74 -3.53 -12.74 6.73
N PHE A 75 -4.11 -12.22 5.67
CA PHE A 75 -3.39 -11.50 4.62
C PHE A 75 -3.68 -10.01 4.69
N GLY A 76 -2.64 -9.21 4.67
CA GLY A 76 -2.76 -7.75 4.64
C GLY A 76 -1.44 -7.06 4.93
N PRO A 77 -1.41 -5.71 4.89
CA PRO A 77 -0.26 -4.94 5.35
C PRO A 77 0.00 -5.15 6.84
N SER A 78 1.26 -5.00 7.27
CA SER A 78 1.63 -5.07 8.68
C SER A 78 0.88 -4.00 9.49
N ASN A 79 0.46 -4.35 10.70
CA ASN A 79 -0.24 -3.45 11.64
C ASN A 79 -1.54 -2.83 11.10
N SER A 80 -2.22 -3.53 10.20
CA SER A 80 -3.54 -3.16 9.69
C SER A 80 -4.51 -4.33 9.80
N GLU A 81 -5.78 -4.04 9.54
CA GLU A 81 -6.79 -5.08 9.42
C GLU A 81 -6.51 -5.99 8.22
N ALA A 82 -6.79 -7.28 8.41
CA ALA A 82 -6.58 -8.24 7.34
C ALA A 82 -7.53 -7.99 6.16
N SER A 83 -6.97 -7.93 4.97
CA SER A 83 -7.76 -7.82 3.75
C SER A 83 -8.42 -9.13 3.35
N PHE A 84 -7.80 -10.27 3.70
CA PHE A 84 -8.36 -11.60 3.47
C PHE A 84 -7.95 -12.54 4.61
N ILE A 85 -8.87 -13.40 5.04
CA ILE A 85 -8.67 -14.34 6.14
C ILE A 85 -9.08 -15.74 5.68
N VAL A 86 -8.25 -16.72 5.99
CA VAL A 86 -8.57 -18.15 5.94
C VAL A 86 -8.59 -18.64 7.38
N ARG A 87 -9.74 -19.08 7.88
CA ARG A 87 -9.91 -19.51 9.29
C ARG A 87 -10.45 -20.93 9.34
N CYS A 88 -9.89 -21.74 10.21
CA CYS A 88 -10.40 -23.06 10.57
C CYS A 88 -11.28 -22.98 11.82
N ASP A 89 -12.46 -23.58 11.74
CA ASP A 89 -13.27 -24.04 12.89
C ASP A 89 -13.11 -25.58 12.95
N LEU A 90 -12.29 -26.02 13.87
CA LEU A 90 -11.93 -27.42 14.01
C LEU A 90 -13.14 -28.29 14.43
N ALA A 91 -14.00 -27.76 15.30
CA ALA A 91 -15.18 -28.47 15.77
C ALA A 91 -16.19 -28.77 14.67
N ARG A 92 -16.28 -27.83 13.69
CA ARG A 92 -17.17 -27.99 12.53
C ARG A 92 -16.48 -28.58 11.31
N ARG A 93 -15.15 -28.76 11.35
CA ARG A 93 -14.32 -29.10 10.19
C ARG A 93 -14.61 -28.18 9.00
N GLN A 94 -14.66 -26.91 9.26
CA GLN A 94 -15.06 -25.89 8.32
C GLN A 94 -13.98 -24.80 8.18
N VAL A 95 -13.64 -24.47 6.96
CA VAL A 95 -12.79 -23.33 6.62
C VAL A 95 -13.70 -22.16 6.25
N THR A 96 -13.47 -21.02 6.86
CA THR A 96 -14.14 -19.76 6.47
C THR A 96 -13.17 -18.91 5.66
N LEU A 97 -13.58 -18.54 4.45
CA LEU A 97 -12.89 -17.57 3.61
C LEU A 97 -13.57 -16.22 3.84
N ALA A 98 -12.82 -15.22 4.33
CA ALA A 98 -13.40 -13.92 4.65
C ALA A 98 -12.62 -12.78 3.99
N ARG A 99 -13.34 -11.89 3.30
CA ARG A 99 -12.81 -10.70 2.64
C ARG A 99 -13.20 -9.45 3.43
N GLY A 100 -12.20 -8.64 3.81
CA GLY A 100 -12.43 -7.38 4.53
C GLY A 100 -13.17 -6.36 3.68
N GLY A 101 -14.12 -5.65 4.30
CA GLY A 101 -15.06 -4.79 3.62
C GLY A 101 -16.04 -5.61 2.77
N GLY A 102 -17.20 -5.13 2.47
CA GLY A 102 -17.98 -5.88 1.52
C GLY A 102 -19.45 -5.55 1.46
N SER A 103 -19.93 -5.34 0.24
CA SER A 103 -21.35 -5.42 -0.08
C SER A 103 -21.74 -6.89 -0.13
N PRO A 104 -22.99 -7.23 0.25
CA PRO A 104 -23.52 -8.58 0.09
C PRO A 104 -23.32 -9.08 -1.34
N GLY A 105 -22.89 -10.34 -1.49
CA GLY A 105 -22.68 -10.93 -2.80
C GLY A 105 -21.75 -12.14 -2.73
N PRO A 106 -21.44 -12.77 -3.88
CA PRO A 106 -20.54 -13.91 -3.91
C PRO A 106 -19.09 -13.50 -3.64
N LEU A 107 -18.36 -14.40 -2.98
CA LEU A 107 -16.91 -14.35 -2.87
C LEU A 107 -16.35 -15.30 -3.93
N THR A 108 -15.65 -14.77 -4.92
CA THR A 108 -15.07 -15.56 -6.01
C THR A 108 -13.56 -15.68 -5.82
N ILE A 109 -13.09 -16.93 -5.85
CA ILE A 109 -11.66 -17.24 -5.87
C ILE A 109 -11.31 -17.74 -7.28
N ARG A 110 -10.28 -17.16 -7.88
CA ARG A 110 -9.72 -17.60 -9.16
C ARG A 110 -8.29 -18.09 -8.94
N THR A 111 -8.02 -19.27 -9.44
CA THR A 111 -6.75 -19.98 -9.32
C THR A 111 -6.24 -20.36 -10.70
N THR A 112 -5.01 -20.88 -10.79
CA THR A 112 -4.49 -21.43 -12.05
C THR A 112 -5.16 -22.73 -12.47
N PHE A 113 -6.02 -23.31 -11.62
CA PHE A 113 -6.79 -24.54 -11.89
C PHE A 113 -8.26 -24.26 -12.20
N GLY A 114 -8.69 -23.01 -12.12
CA GLY A 114 -10.08 -22.60 -12.37
C GLY A 114 -10.58 -21.55 -11.37
N ALA A 115 -11.82 -21.17 -11.49
CA ALA A 115 -12.47 -20.21 -10.61
C ALA A 115 -13.74 -20.81 -9.99
N ARG A 116 -14.06 -20.37 -8.76
CA ARG A 116 -15.28 -20.76 -8.06
C ARG A 116 -15.83 -19.60 -7.23
N SER A 117 -17.13 -19.43 -7.28
CA SER A 117 -17.87 -18.48 -6.46
C SER A 117 -18.54 -19.21 -5.31
N PHE A 118 -18.42 -18.64 -4.12
CA PHE A 118 -19.02 -19.12 -2.89
C PHE A 118 -20.12 -18.17 -2.45
N ALA A 119 -21.24 -18.71 -1.97
CA ALA A 119 -22.23 -17.90 -1.28
C ALA A 119 -21.58 -17.34 -0.01
N ALA A 120 -21.66 -16.03 0.16
CA ALA A 120 -21.04 -15.38 1.28
C ALA A 120 -22.03 -14.47 2.00
N THR A 121 -21.85 -14.36 3.32
CA THR A 121 -22.69 -13.56 4.20
C THR A 121 -21.88 -12.38 4.74
N ALA A 122 -22.46 -11.19 4.70
CA ALA A 122 -21.85 -10.01 5.29
C ALA A 122 -21.96 -10.09 6.81
N GLN A 123 -20.83 -9.85 7.49
CA GLN A 123 -20.72 -9.70 8.94
C GLN A 123 -20.25 -8.27 9.22
N SER A 124 -20.89 -7.59 10.15
CA SER A 124 -20.58 -6.19 10.47
C SER A 124 -19.72 -6.02 11.73
N GLU A 125 -19.69 -7.02 12.60
CA GLU A 125 -18.96 -6.96 13.88
C GLU A 125 -17.99 -8.13 14.04
N PRO A 126 -16.82 -7.91 14.66
CA PRO A 126 -16.28 -6.61 15.12
C PRO A 126 -15.83 -5.69 13.97
N LEU A 127 -15.72 -6.21 12.75
CA LEU A 127 -15.33 -5.50 11.55
C LEU A 127 -16.13 -6.04 10.36
N PRO A 128 -16.38 -5.22 9.33
CA PRO A 128 -17.14 -5.67 8.17
C PRO A 128 -16.33 -6.67 7.34
N TYR A 129 -16.80 -7.90 7.29
CA TYR A 129 -16.26 -8.96 6.42
C TYR A 129 -17.37 -9.63 5.63
N LEU A 130 -17.05 -10.02 4.40
CA LEU A 130 -17.86 -10.94 3.62
C LEU A 130 -17.28 -12.34 3.80
N SER A 131 -18.03 -13.25 4.42
CA SER A 131 -17.56 -14.56 4.88
C SER A 131 -18.27 -15.70 4.16
N ALA A 132 -17.52 -16.63 3.62
CA ALA A 132 -18.00 -17.83 2.95
C ALA A 132 -17.50 -19.08 3.69
N PRO A 133 -18.40 -19.90 4.26
CA PRO A 133 -18.03 -21.19 4.84
C PRO A 133 -17.80 -22.24 3.74
N VAL A 134 -16.75 -23.05 3.90
CA VAL A 134 -16.33 -24.12 2.99
C VAL A 134 -15.98 -25.36 3.82
N ALA A 135 -16.43 -26.54 3.43
CA ALA A 135 -16.04 -27.78 4.10
C ALA A 135 -14.51 -27.95 4.02
N ALA A 136 -13.85 -28.35 5.10
CA ALA A 136 -12.40 -28.55 5.11
C ALA A 136 -11.94 -29.60 4.07
N SER A 137 -12.81 -30.57 3.74
CA SER A 137 -12.57 -31.60 2.73
C SER A 137 -12.79 -31.13 1.28
N ASP A 138 -13.23 -29.90 1.05
CA ASP A 138 -13.47 -29.38 -0.30
C ASP A 138 -12.16 -29.23 -1.06
N ARG A 139 -12.04 -29.94 -2.19
CA ARG A 139 -10.81 -29.95 -3.02
C ARG A 139 -10.48 -28.61 -3.66
N PHE A 140 -11.43 -27.69 -3.74
CA PHE A 140 -11.13 -26.36 -4.26
C PHE A 140 -10.16 -25.59 -3.34
N LEU A 141 -10.15 -25.89 -2.04
CA LEU A 141 -9.17 -25.35 -1.12
C LEU A 141 -7.74 -25.73 -1.52
N ASP A 142 -7.54 -26.95 -2.04
CA ASP A 142 -6.24 -27.38 -2.58
C ASP A 142 -5.90 -26.57 -3.84
N SER A 143 -6.86 -26.38 -4.75
CA SER A 143 -6.68 -25.54 -5.94
C SER A 143 -6.27 -24.10 -5.57
N MET A 144 -6.76 -23.57 -4.46
CA MET A 144 -6.42 -22.24 -3.98
C MET A 144 -4.97 -22.18 -3.46
N VAL A 145 -4.59 -23.08 -2.56
CA VAL A 145 -3.27 -23.02 -1.91
C VAL A 145 -2.15 -23.53 -2.79
N PHE A 146 -2.44 -24.39 -3.78
CA PHE A 146 -1.48 -24.87 -4.78
C PHE A 146 -1.53 -24.09 -6.10
N SER A 147 -2.30 -23.00 -6.16
CA SER A 147 -2.29 -22.11 -7.31
C SER A 147 -0.87 -21.61 -7.59
N ARG A 148 -0.47 -21.59 -8.87
CA ARG A 148 0.91 -21.27 -9.28
C ARG A 148 1.28 -19.82 -8.94
N GLY A 149 1.87 -19.65 -7.75
CA GLY A 149 2.39 -18.39 -7.23
C GLY A 149 1.34 -17.41 -6.69
N ARG A 150 0.09 -17.47 -7.14
CA ARG A 150 -0.99 -16.54 -6.74
C ARG A 150 -2.38 -17.05 -7.02
N PHE A 151 -3.35 -16.47 -6.34
CA PHE A 151 -4.78 -16.57 -6.65
C PHE A 151 -5.44 -15.21 -6.47
N THR A 152 -6.67 -15.02 -6.97
CA THR A 152 -7.44 -13.78 -6.76
C THR A 152 -8.59 -13.99 -5.80
N VAL A 153 -8.96 -12.94 -5.10
CA VAL A 153 -10.18 -12.86 -4.29
C VAL A 153 -10.99 -11.68 -4.79
N GLU A 154 -12.18 -11.96 -5.27
CA GLU A 154 -13.07 -11.00 -5.92
C GLU A 154 -14.40 -10.95 -5.18
N THR A 155 -14.91 -9.76 -4.91
CA THR A 155 -16.24 -9.51 -4.34
C THR A 155 -16.86 -8.30 -5.01
N PRO A 156 -18.19 -8.18 -5.09
CA PRO A 156 -18.84 -7.03 -5.70
C PRO A 156 -18.44 -5.72 -5.03
N GLY A 157 -18.15 -4.70 -5.82
CA GLY A 157 -17.87 -3.35 -5.33
C GLY A 157 -16.52 -3.16 -4.65
N GLN A 158 -15.65 -4.18 -4.64
CA GLN A 158 -14.31 -4.12 -4.06
C GLN A 158 -13.22 -4.35 -5.12
N PRO A 159 -12.06 -3.72 -4.99
CA PRO A 159 -10.91 -4.07 -5.82
C PRO A 159 -10.55 -5.55 -5.67
N MET A 160 -10.19 -6.18 -6.79
CA MET A 160 -9.68 -7.55 -6.79
C MET A 160 -8.39 -7.61 -5.95
N LEU A 161 -8.31 -8.58 -5.03
CA LEU A 161 -7.04 -8.92 -4.39
C LEU A 161 -6.31 -9.95 -5.23
N VAL A 162 -5.01 -9.75 -5.41
CA VAL A 162 -4.10 -10.74 -5.96
C VAL A 162 -3.17 -11.19 -4.84
N VAL A 163 -3.39 -12.39 -4.35
CA VAL A 163 -2.81 -12.91 -3.11
C VAL A 163 -1.79 -13.99 -3.43
N PRO A 164 -0.59 -13.97 -2.83
CA PRO A 164 0.38 -15.04 -3.03
C PRO A 164 -0.10 -16.35 -2.39
N ALA A 165 0.08 -17.46 -3.11
CA ALA A 165 -0.23 -18.80 -2.61
C ALA A 165 0.95 -19.31 -1.75
N TRP A 166 1.04 -18.83 -0.50
CA TRP A 166 2.09 -19.20 0.47
C TRP A 166 1.62 -20.32 1.40
N ALA A 167 2.50 -20.74 2.31
CA ALA A 167 2.27 -21.89 3.17
C ALA A 167 1.22 -21.67 4.28
N GLU A 168 1.00 -20.43 4.71
CA GLU A 168 0.14 -20.13 5.85
C GLU A 168 -1.32 -20.54 5.65
N PRO A 169 -2.00 -20.22 4.51
CA PRO A 169 -3.35 -20.71 4.28
C PRO A 169 -3.39 -22.23 4.08
N ALA A 170 -2.37 -22.85 3.49
CA ALA A 170 -2.29 -24.31 3.36
C ALA A 170 -2.27 -24.96 4.75
N ARG A 171 -1.45 -24.47 5.66
CA ARG A 171 -1.37 -24.93 7.02
C ARG A 171 -2.71 -24.86 7.75
N VAL A 172 -3.46 -23.77 7.61
CA VAL A 172 -4.79 -23.64 8.21
C VAL A 172 -5.76 -24.72 7.69
N ILE A 173 -5.69 -25.04 6.40
CA ILE A 173 -6.54 -26.07 5.78
C ILE A 173 -6.14 -27.45 6.30
N GLU A 174 -4.85 -27.73 6.43
CA GLU A 174 -4.33 -28.97 7.00
C GLU A 174 -4.76 -29.12 8.47
N ASP A 175 -4.60 -28.10 9.29
CA ASP A 175 -5.08 -28.08 10.68
C ASP A 175 -6.57 -28.42 10.76
N CYS A 176 -7.36 -27.96 9.79
CA CYS A 176 -8.81 -28.16 9.75
C CYS A 176 -9.22 -29.57 9.31
N ARG A 177 -8.32 -30.28 8.65
CA ARG A 177 -8.53 -31.66 8.20
C ARG A 177 -8.17 -32.69 9.29
N GLY A 178 -7.26 -32.34 10.21
CA GLY A 178 -6.82 -33.16 11.34
C GLY A 178 -5.72 -34.14 11.00
#